data_f0450354b4ce3010ba133109039b8ed7
#
_entry.id   f0450354b4ce3010ba133109039b8ed7
#
_cell.length_a   1.000
_cell.length_b   1.000
_cell.length_c   1.000
_cell.angle_alpha   90.00
_cell.angle_beta   90.00
_cell.angle_gamma   90.00
#
_symmetry.space_group_name_H-M   'P 1'
#
loop_
_entity.id
_entity.type
_entity.pdbx_description
1 polymer ?
#
loop_
_entity_poly.entity_id
_entity_poly.type
_entity_poly.pdbx_seq_one_letter_code
_entity_poly.pdbx_strand_id
1 'polypeptide(L)'
;MAKRNRKTLEKKNWSNSFVLIGEAKINEYTFKLDEKSEKSDWVYNSLNLGVYCGETCGTVYAEIMGGYGAERDNVIYVHGKDEEGKDDFDNKFTIDWNDRFDETILESVGDLCFIKVGLEKDKNGKTFEKKFLSPYDVIAYVKENLEDGMIVNVKGNLKYSTYNETTQVKKEINSIFLSKANAIRAKIKELEDGIEKISAKDNLSQIEQNNLKKKTEELSKAEEEFDKTYNPMARFTQTMLLTKDSVGKADKDTGILPIYAKILDYVREYKGKEVKTNIPYDKTFEYELNLSEPEKAKKVVEKVFKVQKGVTEITFEGDLIEGGAVITATEDDIPDDIKTLIEIGVYTLEEALAKCTVSSGREKRMVLRKPSIKITEDGDSNKTPIIQKFERKYEEEDLILDFMINNDDQEDDPDEVSELTAEGNDSEEDIPTIDDDTDWINNL
;
A
#
# COMPACT_ATOMS: atom_id res chain seq x y z
N MET A 1 20.45 -25.85 -29.50
CA MET A 1 19.29 -24.94 -29.21
C MET A 1 19.79 -23.53 -29.35
N ALA A 2 19.15 -22.68 -30.13
CA ALA A 2 19.58 -21.28 -30.29
C ALA A 2 19.52 -20.58 -28.92
N LYS A 3 20.66 -20.00 -28.49
CA LYS A 3 20.72 -19.15 -27.29
C LYS A 3 19.65 -18.05 -27.46
N ARG A 4 18.59 -18.12 -26.69
CA ARG A 4 17.52 -17.09 -26.64
C ARG A 4 18.14 -15.85 -26.00
N ASN A 5 18.32 -14.77 -26.77
CA ASN A 5 18.68 -13.47 -26.19
C ASN A 5 17.60 -13.11 -25.17
N ARG A 6 17.93 -13.20 -23.89
CA ARG A 6 17.03 -12.82 -22.83
C ARG A 6 16.74 -11.33 -22.92
N LYS A 7 15.47 -11.00 -22.94
CA LYS A 7 15.06 -9.65 -22.61
C LYS A 7 15.37 -9.46 -21.13
N THR A 8 16.41 -8.70 -20.82
CA THR A 8 16.59 -8.12 -19.49
C THR A 8 15.25 -7.54 -19.10
N LEU A 9 14.79 -7.81 -17.88
CA LEU A 9 13.57 -7.18 -17.35
C LEU A 9 13.88 -5.70 -17.15
N GLU A 10 13.72 -4.94 -18.22
CA GLU A 10 13.99 -3.50 -18.22
C GLU A 10 13.28 -2.83 -17.05
N LYS A 11 13.94 -1.87 -16.43
CA LYS A 11 13.34 -1.01 -15.41
C LYS A 11 12.14 -0.30 -16.02
N LYS A 12 10.94 -0.82 -15.79
CA LYS A 12 9.68 -0.19 -16.19
C LYS A 12 9.04 0.46 -14.98
N ASN A 13 8.33 1.52 -15.23
CA ASN A 13 7.46 2.12 -14.21
C ASN A 13 6.26 1.21 -13.97
N TRP A 14 6.43 0.28 -13.04
CA TRP A 14 5.36 -0.58 -12.56
C TRP A 14 4.48 0.21 -11.61
N SER A 15 3.17 0.04 -11.72
CA SER A 15 2.27 0.58 -10.71
C SER A 15 2.43 -0.24 -9.43
N ASN A 16 2.89 0.40 -8.37
CA ASN A 16 3.10 -0.18 -7.04
C ASN A 16 2.80 0.85 -5.95
N SER A 17 1.76 1.65 -6.15
CA SER A 17 1.43 2.77 -5.27
C SER A 17 0.36 2.40 -4.25
N PHE A 18 0.31 3.18 -3.16
CA PHE A 18 -0.78 3.13 -2.20
C PHE A 18 -1.26 4.53 -1.82
N VAL A 19 -2.48 4.59 -1.32
CA VAL A 19 -3.13 5.78 -0.75
C VAL A 19 -3.88 5.37 0.51
N LEU A 20 -3.58 6.03 1.63
CA LEU A 20 -4.31 5.91 2.88
C LEU A 20 -5.00 7.24 3.18
N ILE A 21 -6.29 7.20 3.44
CA ILE A 21 -7.06 8.35 3.93
C ILE A 21 -7.72 7.93 5.24
N GLY A 22 -7.43 8.63 6.32
CA GLY A 22 -7.92 8.27 7.63
C GLY A 22 -7.31 9.10 8.74
N GLU A 23 -7.56 8.71 9.96
CA GLU A 23 -7.02 9.34 11.15
C GLU A 23 -5.62 8.84 11.48
N ALA A 24 -4.68 9.73 11.66
CA ALA A 24 -3.36 9.41 12.18
C ALA A 24 -3.46 8.80 13.59
N LYS A 25 -2.77 7.69 13.81
CA LYS A 25 -2.64 7.04 15.10
C LYS A 25 -1.19 7.15 15.56
N ILE A 26 -0.97 7.99 16.54
CA ILE A 26 0.35 8.31 17.08
C ILE A 26 0.49 7.72 18.47
N ASN A 27 1.57 6.99 18.68
CA ASN A 27 1.97 6.43 19.95
C ASN A 27 3.48 6.56 20.16
N GLU A 28 4.02 6.02 21.24
CA GLU A 28 5.44 6.06 21.59
C GLU A 28 6.36 5.39 20.56
N TYR A 29 5.85 4.46 19.74
CA TYR A 29 6.62 3.73 18.74
C TYR A 29 6.55 4.37 17.34
N THR A 30 5.72 5.41 17.16
CA THR A 30 5.50 6.03 15.85
C THR A 30 6.77 6.72 15.32
N PHE A 31 7.51 7.40 16.19
CA PHE A 31 8.70 8.15 15.81
C PHE A 31 9.94 7.66 16.57
N LYS A 32 11.03 7.50 15.85
CA LYS A 32 12.38 7.39 16.41
C LYS A 32 13.24 8.47 15.79
N LEU A 33 13.92 9.26 16.62
CA LEU A 33 14.74 10.38 16.17
C LEU A 33 16.18 10.19 16.65
N ASP A 34 17.13 10.52 15.78
CA ASP A 34 18.57 10.52 16.06
C ASP A 34 19.10 9.15 16.57
N GLU A 35 18.45 8.08 16.12
CA GLU A 35 18.87 6.72 16.46
C GLU A 35 20.21 6.41 15.82
N LYS A 36 21.09 5.75 16.57
CA LYS A 36 22.40 5.33 16.10
C LYS A 36 22.42 3.85 15.80
N SER A 37 22.96 3.50 14.63
CA SER A 37 23.20 2.11 14.28
C SER A 37 24.27 1.51 15.20
N GLU A 38 24.01 0.31 15.72
CA GLU A 38 25.03 -0.44 16.49
C GLU A 38 26.18 -0.99 15.62
N LYS A 39 25.96 -1.06 14.30
CA LYS A 39 26.87 -1.72 13.36
C LYS A 39 27.64 -0.75 12.45
N SER A 40 27.33 0.53 12.49
CA SER A 40 27.90 1.54 11.58
C SER A 40 27.79 2.94 12.17
N ASP A 41 28.41 3.92 11.51
CA ASP A 41 28.34 5.35 11.80
C ASP A 41 26.98 5.98 11.47
N TRP A 42 25.98 5.19 11.07
CA TRP A 42 24.70 5.70 10.57
C TRP A 42 23.79 6.21 11.68
N VAL A 43 23.37 7.47 11.54
CA VAL A 43 22.37 8.15 12.37
C VAL A 43 21.11 8.30 11.55
N TYR A 44 19.94 7.92 12.08
CA TYR A 44 18.71 7.89 11.32
C TYR A 44 17.48 8.31 12.11
N ASN A 45 16.49 8.80 11.40
CA ASN A 45 15.12 8.94 11.85
C ASN A 45 14.26 7.87 11.22
N SER A 46 13.24 7.39 11.94
CA SER A 46 12.21 6.52 11.38
C SER A 46 10.81 6.93 11.84
N LEU A 47 9.86 6.81 10.93
CA LEU A 47 8.43 7.00 11.15
C LEU A 47 7.71 5.72 10.76
N ASN A 48 6.88 5.20 11.66
CA ASN A 48 5.93 4.13 11.41
C ASN A 48 4.53 4.64 11.74
N LEU A 49 3.87 5.25 10.74
CA LEU A 49 2.60 5.94 10.89
C LEU A 49 1.44 4.98 10.72
N GLY A 50 0.65 4.78 11.76
CA GLY A 50 -0.66 4.13 11.67
C GLY A 50 -1.69 5.13 11.14
N VAL A 51 -2.51 4.71 10.18
CA VAL A 51 -3.65 5.47 9.67
C VAL A 51 -4.90 4.61 9.79
N TYR A 52 -5.86 5.04 10.60
CA TYR A 52 -7.15 4.35 10.71
C TYR A 52 -8.02 4.69 9.51
N CYS A 53 -8.17 3.72 8.62
CA CYS A 53 -8.85 3.86 7.33
C CYS A 53 -10.29 3.31 7.35
N GLY A 54 -10.98 3.43 8.48
CA GLY A 54 -12.34 2.92 8.68
C GLY A 54 -12.38 1.46 9.09
N GLU A 55 -13.60 0.98 9.40
CA GLU A 55 -13.83 -0.36 9.94
C GLU A 55 -13.37 -1.48 8.98
N THR A 56 -13.59 -1.30 7.69
CA THR A 56 -13.24 -2.33 6.67
C THR A 56 -11.73 -2.51 6.52
N CYS A 57 -10.97 -1.43 6.51
CA CYS A 57 -9.52 -1.47 6.27
C CYS A 57 -8.71 -1.55 7.58
N GLY A 58 -9.28 -1.08 8.69
CA GLY A 58 -8.61 -1.00 9.98
C GLY A 58 -7.50 0.05 10.03
N THR A 59 -6.49 -0.18 10.87
CA THR A 59 -5.32 0.70 10.97
C THR A 59 -4.19 0.17 10.12
N VAL A 60 -3.93 0.84 9.01
CA VAL A 60 -2.87 0.48 8.07
C VAL A 60 -1.62 1.28 8.40
N TYR A 61 -0.48 0.58 8.46
CA TYR A 61 0.81 1.18 8.80
C TYR A 61 1.63 1.46 7.55
N ALA A 62 2.14 2.68 7.45
CA ALA A 62 3.09 3.11 6.42
C ALA A 62 4.35 3.67 7.08
N GLU A 63 5.50 3.46 6.46
CA GLU A 63 6.79 3.77 7.06
C GLU A 63 7.66 4.62 6.13
N ILE A 64 8.57 5.38 6.75
CA ILE A 64 9.68 6.01 6.07
C ILE A 64 10.87 6.07 7.03
N MET A 65 12.06 5.88 6.49
CA MET A 65 13.29 5.91 7.26
C MET A 65 14.41 6.51 6.41
N GLY A 66 15.26 7.29 7.04
CA GLY A 66 16.48 7.80 6.41
C GLY A 66 17.39 8.47 7.39
N GLY A 67 18.63 8.70 6.98
CA GLY A 67 19.66 9.22 7.83
C GLY A 67 20.93 9.52 7.06
N TYR A 68 22.02 9.68 7.79
CA TYR A 68 23.34 10.00 7.27
C TYR A 68 24.43 9.25 8.06
N GLY A 69 25.60 9.08 7.46
CA GLY A 69 26.79 8.58 8.15
C GLY A 69 27.49 9.72 8.90
N ALA A 70 27.67 9.58 10.21
CA ALA A 70 28.23 10.64 11.04
C ALA A 70 29.74 10.89 10.82
N GLU A 71 30.47 9.89 10.28
CA GLU A 71 31.92 9.90 10.11
C GLU A 71 32.37 9.99 8.64
N ARG A 72 31.45 10.29 7.71
CA ARG A 72 31.72 10.33 6.27
C ARG A 72 31.00 11.47 5.56
N ASP A 73 31.49 11.83 4.39
CA ASP A 73 30.77 12.74 3.49
C ASP A 73 29.51 12.05 2.95
N ASN A 74 28.39 12.72 3.07
CA ASN A 74 27.11 12.21 2.63
C ASN A 74 26.61 13.01 1.43
N VAL A 75 26.06 12.28 0.44
CA VAL A 75 25.47 12.87 -0.74
C VAL A 75 24.05 12.32 -0.98
N ILE A 76 23.19 13.13 -1.55
CA ILE A 76 21.83 12.75 -1.96
C ILE A 76 21.83 12.63 -3.48
N TYR A 77 21.43 11.45 -3.99
CA TYR A 77 21.31 11.20 -5.42
C TYR A 77 19.95 11.68 -5.91
N VAL A 78 19.98 12.55 -6.91
CA VAL A 78 18.79 13.14 -7.52
C VAL A 78 18.87 13.09 -9.04
N HIS A 79 17.75 13.37 -9.70
CA HIS A 79 17.69 13.70 -11.11
C HIS A 79 17.17 15.13 -11.27
N GLY A 80 17.47 15.75 -12.41
CA GLY A 80 17.09 17.11 -12.69
C GLY A 80 15.74 17.25 -13.37
N LYS A 81 15.53 18.41 -13.93
CA LYS A 81 14.40 18.76 -14.79
C LYS A 81 14.88 19.02 -16.22
N ASP A 82 14.02 18.74 -17.19
CA ASP A 82 14.20 19.14 -18.58
C ASP A 82 13.84 20.62 -18.78
N GLU A 83 13.97 21.10 -20.04
CA GLU A 83 13.64 22.48 -20.42
C GLU A 83 12.14 22.83 -20.23
N GLU A 84 11.26 21.82 -20.16
CA GLU A 84 9.82 21.97 -19.88
C GLU A 84 9.49 21.92 -18.39
N GLY A 85 10.49 21.72 -17.52
CA GLY A 85 10.34 21.59 -16.07
C GLY A 85 9.84 20.23 -15.60
N LYS A 86 9.87 19.20 -16.46
CA LYS A 86 9.53 17.81 -16.12
C LYS A 86 10.76 17.07 -15.62
N ASP A 87 10.51 15.98 -14.87
CA ASP A 87 11.58 15.12 -14.37
C ASP A 87 12.40 14.50 -15.51
N ASP A 88 13.71 14.78 -15.53
CA ASP A 88 14.68 14.22 -16.47
C ASP A 88 15.54 13.16 -15.78
N PHE A 89 15.20 11.89 -15.97
CA PHE A 89 15.87 10.75 -15.33
C PHE A 89 17.28 10.47 -15.89
N ASP A 90 17.66 11.07 -17.00
CA ASP A 90 18.99 10.94 -17.58
C ASP A 90 19.96 11.99 -17.00
N ASN A 91 19.44 13.13 -16.56
CA ASN A 91 20.18 14.19 -15.89
C ASN A 91 20.36 13.88 -14.38
N LYS A 92 21.30 12.99 -14.04
CA LYS A 92 21.56 12.55 -12.66
C LYS A 92 22.73 13.31 -12.07
N PHE A 93 22.56 13.80 -10.84
CA PHE A 93 23.62 14.46 -10.08
C PHE A 93 23.49 14.19 -8.57
N THR A 94 24.44 14.67 -7.79
CA THR A 94 24.46 14.52 -6.33
C THR A 94 24.42 15.90 -5.68
N ILE A 95 23.79 15.97 -4.52
CA ILE A 95 23.73 17.15 -3.65
C ILE A 95 24.45 16.79 -2.36
N ASP A 96 25.37 17.61 -1.89
CA ASP A 96 26.00 17.42 -0.59
C ASP A 96 24.94 17.54 0.51
N TRP A 97 25.11 16.72 1.54
CA TRP A 97 24.16 16.68 2.66
C TRP A 97 23.91 18.06 3.29
N ASN A 98 24.96 18.89 3.36
CA ASN A 98 24.86 20.23 3.94
C ASN A 98 24.08 21.22 3.06
N ASP A 99 24.01 20.97 1.76
CA ASP A 99 23.35 21.84 0.77
C ASP A 99 21.91 21.43 0.46
N ARG A 100 21.39 20.40 1.16
CA ARG A 100 20.04 19.84 0.92
C ARG A 100 18.86 20.79 1.16
N PHE A 101 19.14 21.98 1.70
CA PHE A 101 18.16 23.06 1.89
C PHE A 101 18.43 24.29 1.01
N ASP A 102 19.44 24.27 0.18
CA ASP A 102 19.75 25.40 -0.71
C ASP A 102 18.67 25.51 -1.79
N GLU A 103 17.87 26.58 -1.72
CA GLU A 103 16.74 26.82 -2.62
C GLU A 103 17.16 26.86 -4.09
N THR A 104 18.35 27.41 -4.39
CA THR A 104 18.88 27.52 -5.76
C THR A 104 19.17 26.14 -6.35
N ILE A 105 19.71 25.23 -5.53
CA ILE A 105 19.96 23.85 -5.93
C ILE A 105 18.62 23.10 -6.10
N LEU A 106 17.70 23.28 -5.15
CA LEU A 106 16.41 22.59 -5.14
C LEU A 106 15.52 22.95 -6.34
N GLU A 107 15.66 24.14 -6.92
CA GLU A 107 14.93 24.53 -8.14
C GLU A 107 15.24 23.63 -9.34
N SER A 108 16.47 23.14 -9.46
CA SER A 108 16.92 22.26 -10.54
C SER A 108 16.55 20.79 -10.35
N VAL A 109 16.12 20.38 -9.14
CA VAL A 109 15.82 19.00 -8.78
C VAL A 109 14.44 18.58 -9.29
N GLY A 110 14.36 17.39 -9.86
CA GLY A 110 13.11 16.79 -10.33
C GLY A 110 12.08 16.60 -9.20
N ASP A 111 10.82 16.83 -9.53
CA ASP A 111 9.73 16.84 -8.56
C ASP A 111 9.50 15.48 -7.87
N LEU A 112 9.89 14.39 -8.51
CA LEU A 112 9.79 13.02 -7.97
C LEU A 112 10.91 12.67 -6.98
N CYS A 113 11.96 13.49 -6.88
CA CYS A 113 13.00 13.34 -5.86
C CYS A 113 12.52 13.78 -4.46
N PHE A 114 11.47 14.58 -4.40
CA PHE A 114 11.01 15.16 -3.13
C PHE A 114 9.96 14.30 -2.44
N ILE A 115 10.09 14.24 -1.10
CA ILE A 115 9.00 13.84 -0.21
C ILE A 115 8.21 15.11 0.11
N LYS A 116 6.89 15.08 -0.12
CA LYS A 116 6.02 16.25 -0.04
C LYS A 116 5.14 16.18 1.20
N VAL A 117 5.16 17.23 2.02
CA VAL A 117 4.39 17.26 3.27
C VAL A 117 3.58 18.55 3.36
N GLY A 118 2.29 18.43 3.64
CA GLY A 118 1.38 19.54 3.83
C GLY A 118 0.61 19.42 5.14
N LEU A 119 1.24 19.76 6.26
CA LEU A 119 0.67 19.69 7.61
C LEU A 119 0.33 21.06 8.20
N GLU A 120 0.91 22.13 7.69
CA GLU A 120 0.67 23.50 8.13
C GLU A 120 -0.28 24.24 7.17
N LYS A 121 -1.00 25.20 7.71
CA LYS A 121 -1.82 26.12 6.93
C LYS A 121 -1.18 27.51 6.91
N ASP A 122 -1.25 28.18 5.78
CA ASP A 122 -0.88 29.58 5.65
C ASP A 122 -1.90 30.52 6.35
N LYS A 123 -1.61 31.82 6.36
CA LYS A 123 -2.48 32.83 6.96
C LYS A 123 -3.89 32.89 6.34
N ASN A 124 -4.08 32.30 5.16
CA ASN A 124 -5.34 32.22 4.44
C ASN A 124 -6.06 30.88 4.65
N GLY A 125 -5.51 29.99 5.49
CA GLY A 125 -6.06 28.65 5.76
C GLY A 125 -5.79 27.64 4.66
N LYS A 126 -4.94 27.95 3.65
CA LYS A 126 -4.51 27.02 2.60
C LYS A 126 -3.35 26.18 3.13
N THR A 127 -3.38 24.87 2.87
CA THR A 127 -2.29 23.97 3.21
C THR A 127 -1.02 24.37 2.48
N PHE A 128 0.06 24.56 3.23
CA PHE A 128 1.38 24.87 2.70
C PHE A 128 2.14 23.58 2.42
N GLU A 129 2.63 23.39 1.20
CA GLU A 129 3.43 22.24 0.82
C GLU A 129 4.92 22.53 1.09
N LYS A 130 5.54 21.66 1.88
CA LYS A 130 7.00 21.60 2.05
C LYS A 130 7.56 20.40 1.29
N LYS A 131 8.74 20.58 0.68
CA LYS A 131 9.45 19.57 -0.09
C LYS A 131 10.77 19.26 0.61
N PHE A 132 11.07 17.97 0.77
CA PHE A 132 12.29 17.51 1.42
C PHE A 132 12.99 16.47 0.55
N LEU A 133 14.31 16.53 0.48
CA LEU A 133 15.12 15.52 -0.21
C LEU A 133 15.44 14.33 0.70
N SER A 134 15.46 14.54 2.01
CA SER A 134 15.84 13.52 2.97
C SER A 134 14.66 13.08 3.84
N PRO A 135 14.43 11.76 3.98
CA PRO A 135 13.49 11.23 4.98
C PRO A 135 13.82 11.67 6.41
N TYR A 136 15.10 11.85 6.74
CA TYR A 136 15.54 12.30 8.05
C TYR A 136 14.88 13.61 8.46
N ASP A 137 14.88 14.59 7.55
CA ASP A 137 14.30 15.91 7.77
C ASP A 137 12.77 15.89 7.77
N VAL A 138 12.17 15.08 6.88
CA VAL A 138 10.71 14.87 6.84
C VAL A 138 10.19 14.37 8.18
N ILE A 139 10.84 13.37 8.75
CA ILE A 139 10.38 12.72 9.99
C ILE A 139 10.43 13.70 11.16
N ALA A 140 11.49 14.50 11.27
CA ALA A 140 11.59 15.55 12.27
C ALA A 140 10.45 16.57 12.12
N TYR A 141 10.21 17.04 10.89
CA TYR A 141 9.12 17.97 10.61
C TYR A 141 7.72 17.40 10.88
N VAL A 142 7.48 16.15 10.48
CA VAL A 142 6.19 15.47 10.72
C VAL A 142 5.95 15.31 12.22
N LYS A 143 6.98 14.97 13.02
CA LYS A 143 6.85 14.85 14.46
C LYS A 143 6.40 16.15 15.14
N GLU A 144 6.85 17.29 14.64
CA GLU A 144 6.50 18.61 15.19
C GLU A 144 5.09 19.06 14.82
N ASN A 145 4.56 18.57 13.69
CA ASN A 145 3.36 19.15 13.07
C ASN A 145 2.18 18.18 12.93
N LEU A 146 2.36 16.88 13.20
CA LEU A 146 1.31 15.88 13.13
C LEU A 146 0.87 15.46 14.52
N GLU A 147 -0.42 15.60 14.82
CA GLU A 147 -1.04 15.17 16.08
C GLU A 147 -1.91 13.94 15.89
N ASP A 148 -2.09 13.17 16.98
CA ASP A 148 -2.98 12.01 17.02
C ASP A 148 -4.42 12.42 16.65
N GLY A 149 -5.07 11.57 15.86
CA GLY A 149 -6.43 11.80 15.38
C GLY A 149 -6.57 12.81 14.23
N MET A 150 -5.51 13.50 13.77
CA MET A 150 -5.61 14.33 12.57
C MET A 150 -5.94 13.46 11.35
N ILE A 151 -6.89 13.93 10.52
CA ILE A 151 -7.23 13.24 9.27
C ILE A 151 -6.18 13.58 8.21
N VAL A 152 -5.52 12.54 7.70
CA VAL A 152 -4.42 12.67 6.74
C VAL A 152 -4.71 11.90 5.45
N ASN A 153 -4.03 12.32 4.40
CA ASN A 153 -3.90 11.61 3.14
C ASN A 153 -2.41 11.27 2.98
N VAL A 154 -2.08 9.97 3.10
CA VAL A 154 -0.72 9.44 2.98
C VAL A 154 -0.62 8.67 1.68
N LYS A 155 0.40 8.99 0.87
CA LYS A 155 0.67 8.29 -0.39
C LYS A 155 2.10 7.80 -0.42
N GLY A 156 2.31 6.73 -1.16
CA GLY A 156 3.64 6.18 -1.33
C GLY A 156 3.67 4.96 -2.23
N ASN A 157 4.77 4.22 -2.12
CA ASN A 157 5.01 3.04 -2.93
C ASN A 157 5.06 1.77 -2.07
N LEU A 158 4.58 0.68 -2.66
CA LEU A 158 4.77 -0.65 -2.10
C LEU A 158 6.17 -1.14 -2.47
N LYS A 159 6.92 -1.61 -1.48
CA LYS A 159 8.24 -2.21 -1.63
C LYS A 159 8.21 -3.64 -1.17
N TYR A 160 8.87 -4.50 -1.90
CA TYR A 160 8.88 -5.94 -1.67
C TYR A 160 10.26 -6.40 -1.22
N SER A 161 10.28 -7.31 -0.26
CA SER A 161 11.50 -7.95 0.22
C SER A 161 11.19 -9.37 0.67
N THR A 162 12.19 -10.24 0.72
CA THR A 162 12.04 -11.59 1.24
C THR A 162 12.67 -11.68 2.63
N TYR A 163 11.92 -12.20 3.59
CA TYR A 163 12.40 -12.53 4.93
C TYR A 163 11.87 -13.91 5.32
N ASN A 164 12.76 -14.83 5.70
CA ASN A 164 12.42 -16.23 6.03
C ASN A 164 11.50 -16.87 4.98
N GLU A 165 11.90 -16.80 3.72
CA GLU A 165 11.17 -17.32 2.55
C GLU A 165 9.77 -16.71 2.31
N THR A 166 9.38 -15.73 3.11
CA THR A 166 8.09 -15.05 2.98
C THR A 166 8.29 -13.64 2.39
N THR A 167 7.47 -13.30 1.40
CA THR A 167 7.47 -11.95 0.83
C THR A 167 6.83 -10.96 1.79
N GLN A 168 7.61 -9.99 2.23
CA GLN A 168 7.17 -8.87 3.04
C GLN A 168 6.82 -7.69 2.15
N VAL A 169 5.78 -6.95 2.54
CA VAL A 169 5.35 -5.73 1.83
C VAL A 169 5.48 -4.55 2.78
N LYS A 170 6.29 -3.59 2.39
CA LYS A 170 6.45 -2.31 3.07
C LYS A 170 5.71 -1.23 2.30
N LYS A 171 5.09 -0.31 3.02
CA LYS A 171 4.42 0.86 2.47
C LYS A 171 5.30 2.07 2.73
N GLU A 172 6.15 2.43 1.76
CA GLU A 172 7.10 3.53 1.85
C GLU A 172 6.41 4.87 1.52
N ILE A 173 6.45 5.80 2.46
CA ILE A 173 5.74 7.09 2.37
C ILE A 173 6.50 8.04 1.43
N ASN A 174 5.78 8.64 0.47
CA ASN A 174 6.27 9.71 -0.41
C ASN A 174 5.59 11.05 -0.13
N SER A 175 4.41 11.04 0.47
CA SER A 175 3.74 12.28 0.84
C SER A 175 2.76 12.11 2.00
N ILE A 176 2.60 13.19 2.81
CA ILE A 176 1.64 13.30 3.89
C ILE A 176 0.96 14.66 3.82
N PHE A 177 -0.35 14.69 3.68
CA PHE A 177 -1.13 15.92 3.62
C PHE A 177 -2.32 15.88 4.59
N LEU A 178 -2.61 17.02 5.21
CA LEU A 178 -3.85 17.18 5.97
C LEU A 178 -5.06 17.11 5.04
N SER A 179 -6.08 16.36 5.45
CA SER A 179 -7.38 16.38 4.78
C SER A 179 -8.13 17.69 5.07
N LYS A 180 -8.90 18.14 4.08
CA LYS A 180 -9.86 19.25 4.26
C LYS A 180 -10.92 18.94 5.33
N ALA A 181 -11.21 17.67 5.55
CA ALA A 181 -12.15 17.20 6.58
C ALA A 181 -11.77 17.67 8.01
N ASN A 182 -10.49 17.92 8.30
CA ASN A 182 -10.08 18.47 9.60
C ASN A 182 -10.72 19.83 9.92
N ALA A 183 -10.83 20.70 8.92
CA ALA A 183 -11.45 22.03 9.11
C ALA A 183 -12.96 21.91 9.36
N ILE A 184 -13.62 20.99 8.67
CA ILE A 184 -15.05 20.73 8.84
C ILE A 184 -15.29 20.12 10.22
N ARG A 185 -14.48 19.15 10.65
CA ARG A 185 -14.56 18.52 11.97
C ARG A 185 -14.35 19.54 13.10
N ALA A 186 -13.40 20.47 12.95
CA ALA A 186 -13.19 21.54 13.91
C ALA A 186 -14.42 22.46 14.01
N LYS A 187 -15.06 22.77 12.87
CA LYS A 187 -16.32 23.56 12.84
C LYS A 187 -17.48 22.82 13.50
N ILE A 188 -17.62 21.50 13.25
CA ILE A 188 -18.63 20.66 13.91
C ILE A 188 -18.46 20.76 15.42
N LYS A 189 -17.27 20.54 15.94
CA LYS A 189 -16.96 20.62 17.37
C LYS A 189 -17.28 21.99 17.95
N GLU A 190 -16.94 23.09 17.27
CA GLU A 190 -17.26 24.45 17.71
C GLU A 190 -18.80 24.68 17.80
N LEU A 191 -19.55 24.13 16.84
CA LEU A 191 -21.01 24.22 16.83
C LEU A 191 -21.63 23.38 17.95
N GLU A 192 -21.15 22.17 18.18
CA GLU A 192 -21.56 21.27 19.29
C GLU A 192 -21.34 21.95 20.65
N ASP A 193 -20.11 22.44 20.89
CA ASP A 193 -19.75 23.16 22.12
C ASP A 193 -20.63 24.41 22.31
N GLY A 194 -20.96 25.09 21.22
CA GLY A 194 -21.85 26.25 21.24
C GLY A 194 -23.31 25.91 21.52
N ILE A 195 -23.79 24.79 21.02
CA ILE A 195 -25.15 24.28 21.29
C ILE A 195 -25.24 23.81 22.73
N GLU A 196 -24.26 23.06 23.23
CA GLU A 196 -24.23 22.60 24.63
C GLU A 196 -24.28 23.76 25.63
N LYS A 197 -23.43 24.79 25.41
CA LYS A 197 -23.43 26.01 26.26
C LYS A 197 -24.78 26.76 26.31
N ILE A 198 -25.52 26.76 25.21
CA ILE A 198 -26.84 27.38 25.16
C ILE A 198 -27.87 26.47 25.85
N SER A 199 -27.85 25.18 25.55
CA SER A 199 -28.81 24.19 26.07
C SER A 199 -28.67 23.94 27.57
N ALA A 200 -27.52 24.21 28.18
CA ALA A 200 -27.28 24.07 29.61
C ALA A 200 -27.98 25.15 30.47
N LYS A 201 -28.67 26.14 29.89
CA LYS A 201 -29.37 27.20 30.61
C LYS A 201 -30.80 26.79 30.91
N ASP A 202 -31.23 26.94 32.15
CA ASP A 202 -32.59 26.56 32.61
C ASP A 202 -33.73 27.34 31.93
N ASN A 203 -33.48 28.60 31.50
CA ASN A 203 -34.48 29.45 30.82
C ASN A 203 -33.85 30.18 29.64
N LEU A 204 -34.22 29.75 28.44
CA LEU A 204 -33.73 30.35 27.19
C LEU A 204 -34.60 31.54 26.79
N SER A 205 -34.02 32.71 26.59
CA SER A 205 -34.65 33.82 25.92
C SER A 205 -35.02 33.51 24.47
N GLN A 206 -35.94 34.24 23.86
CA GLN A 206 -36.31 34.05 22.44
C GLN A 206 -35.12 34.19 21.49
N ILE A 207 -34.15 35.04 21.82
CA ILE A 207 -32.93 35.22 21.03
C ILE A 207 -32.03 33.95 21.12
N GLU A 208 -31.90 33.37 22.31
CA GLU A 208 -31.14 32.16 22.53
C GLU A 208 -31.79 30.95 21.85
N GLN A 209 -33.09 30.83 21.86
CA GLN A 209 -33.84 29.81 21.14
C GLN A 209 -33.59 29.89 19.62
N ASN A 210 -33.62 31.11 19.06
CA ASN A 210 -33.33 31.33 17.64
C ASN A 210 -31.88 31.01 17.30
N ASN A 211 -30.93 31.37 18.18
CA ASN A 211 -29.53 31.05 18.00
C ASN A 211 -29.29 29.54 18.09
N LEU A 212 -29.93 28.83 19.00
CA LEU A 212 -29.88 27.39 19.14
C LEU A 212 -30.34 26.71 17.83
N LYS A 213 -31.53 27.11 17.34
CA LYS A 213 -32.06 26.58 16.07
C LYS A 213 -31.10 26.80 14.90
N LYS A 214 -30.55 28.00 14.76
CA LYS A 214 -29.60 28.34 13.70
C LYS A 214 -28.33 27.49 13.77
N LYS A 215 -27.75 27.36 15.00
CA LYS A 215 -26.56 26.53 15.20
C LYS A 215 -26.83 25.04 14.92
N THR A 216 -27.99 24.51 15.26
CA THR A 216 -28.39 23.15 14.95
C THR A 216 -28.53 22.92 13.45
N GLU A 217 -29.08 23.87 12.69
CA GLU A 217 -29.18 23.83 11.24
C GLU A 217 -27.78 23.91 10.58
N GLU A 218 -26.89 24.73 11.14
CA GLU A 218 -25.49 24.84 10.68
C GLU A 218 -24.69 23.58 10.99
N LEU A 219 -24.93 22.92 12.13
CA LEU A 219 -24.33 21.65 12.52
C LEU A 219 -24.71 20.55 11.52
N SER A 220 -26.01 20.37 11.25
CA SER A 220 -26.46 19.36 10.30
C SER A 220 -25.85 19.52 8.90
N LYS A 221 -25.71 20.77 8.43
CA LYS A 221 -25.04 21.04 7.15
C LYS A 221 -23.54 20.72 7.19
N ALA A 222 -22.88 21.00 8.31
CA ALA A 222 -21.46 20.69 8.46
C ALA A 222 -21.21 19.17 8.54
N GLU A 223 -22.10 18.41 9.19
CA GLU A 223 -22.08 16.95 9.24
C GLU A 223 -22.26 16.36 7.83
N GLU A 224 -23.25 16.83 7.06
CA GLU A 224 -23.43 16.38 5.67
C GLU A 224 -22.20 16.70 4.77
N GLU A 225 -21.56 17.85 4.99
CA GLU A 225 -20.34 18.24 4.28
C GLU A 225 -19.17 17.36 4.68
N PHE A 226 -19.07 17.00 5.97
CA PHE A 226 -18.05 16.09 6.48
C PHE A 226 -18.19 14.71 5.84
N ASP A 227 -19.37 14.12 5.84
CA ASP A 227 -19.64 12.80 5.25
C ASP A 227 -19.33 12.74 3.74
N LYS A 228 -19.55 13.86 3.04
CA LYS A 228 -19.18 13.97 1.61
C LYS A 228 -17.69 14.14 1.38
N THR A 229 -16.97 14.73 2.35
CA THR A 229 -15.55 15.10 2.23
C THR A 229 -14.61 14.03 2.80
N TYR A 230 -15.04 13.34 3.87
CA TYR A 230 -14.28 12.30 4.54
C TYR A 230 -14.75 10.92 4.12
N ASN A 231 -13.92 10.27 3.32
CA ASN A 231 -14.11 8.88 2.92
C ASN A 231 -12.84 8.09 3.30
N PRO A 232 -12.80 7.48 4.49
CA PRO A 232 -11.64 6.71 4.93
C PRO A 232 -11.42 5.51 4.00
N MET A 233 -10.18 5.31 3.59
CA MET A 233 -9.82 4.21 2.69
C MET A 233 -8.34 3.87 2.79
N ALA A 234 -8.00 2.62 2.49
CA ALA A 234 -6.65 2.17 2.25
C ALA A 234 -6.60 1.42 0.92
N ARG A 235 -6.11 2.05 -0.11
CA ARG A 235 -6.08 1.49 -1.47
C ARG A 235 -4.66 1.30 -1.97
N PHE A 236 -4.50 0.31 -2.83
CA PHE A 236 -3.28 0.13 -3.58
C PHE A 236 -3.58 -0.01 -5.09
N THR A 237 -2.56 0.27 -5.89
CA THR A 237 -2.54 -0.03 -7.32
C THR A 237 -1.27 -0.81 -7.58
N GLN A 238 -1.40 -2.03 -8.10
CA GLN A 238 -0.28 -2.93 -8.31
C GLN A 238 -0.31 -3.58 -9.68
N THR A 239 0.79 -3.48 -10.41
CA THR A 239 1.05 -4.29 -11.61
C THR A 239 1.61 -5.63 -11.18
N MET A 240 1.02 -6.71 -11.66
CA MET A 240 1.37 -8.07 -11.33
C MET A 240 1.47 -8.95 -12.57
N LEU A 241 2.19 -10.03 -12.43
CA LEU A 241 2.38 -11.04 -13.46
C LEU A 241 1.63 -12.32 -13.06
N LEU A 242 0.77 -12.78 -13.96
CA LEU A 242 -0.03 -13.98 -13.80
C LEU A 242 0.45 -15.06 -14.78
N THR A 243 0.48 -16.30 -14.30
CA THR A 243 0.75 -17.52 -15.06
C THR A 243 -0.50 -18.40 -15.11
N LYS A 244 -0.44 -19.55 -15.77
CA LYS A 244 -1.54 -20.52 -15.76
C LYS A 244 -1.91 -21.02 -14.36
N ASP A 245 -0.95 -21.00 -13.41
CA ASP A 245 -1.12 -21.50 -12.04
C ASP A 245 -1.47 -20.38 -11.04
N SER A 246 -1.76 -19.18 -11.53
CA SER A 246 -2.03 -18.02 -10.66
C SER A 246 -3.39 -18.04 -9.98
N VAL A 247 -4.34 -18.83 -10.46
CA VAL A 247 -5.69 -18.91 -9.85
C VAL A 247 -5.73 -20.08 -8.89
N GLY A 248 -5.89 -19.80 -7.62
CA GLY A 248 -6.03 -20.83 -6.59
C GLY A 248 -7.45 -21.36 -6.47
N LYS A 249 -7.68 -22.17 -5.44
CA LYS A 249 -8.99 -22.73 -5.14
C LYS A 249 -9.78 -21.75 -4.26
N ALA A 250 -10.96 -21.38 -4.70
CA ALA A 250 -11.82 -20.48 -3.93
C ALA A 250 -12.38 -21.20 -2.68
N ASP A 251 -12.48 -20.46 -1.60
CA ASP A 251 -13.18 -20.89 -0.42
C ASP A 251 -14.69 -20.81 -0.66
N LYS A 252 -15.41 -21.90 -0.41
CA LYS A 252 -16.85 -22.01 -0.70
C LYS A 252 -17.74 -21.24 0.27
N ASP A 253 -17.26 -21.02 1.49
CA ASP A 253 -18.02 -20.36 2.53
C ASP A 253 -17.86 -18.85 2.48
N THR A 254 -16.63 -18.38 2.24
CA THR A 254 -16.27 -16.97 2.22
C THR A 254 -16.23 -16.34 0.82
N GLY A 255 -16.13 -17.15 -0.23
CA GLY A 255 -15.94 -16.69 -1.60
C GLY A 255 -14.54 -16.11 -1.89
N ILE A 256 -13.59 -16.28 -0.97
CA ILE A 256 -12.22 -15.77 -1.14
C ILE A 256 -11.48 -16.66 -2.13
N LEU A 257 -11.03 -16.05 -3.23
CA LEU A 257 -10.21 -16.67 -4.26
C LEU A 257 -8.77 -16.18 -4.11
N PRO A 258 -7.80 -17.03 -3.76
CA PRO A 258 -6.40 -16.65 -3.74
C PRO A 258 -5.86 -16.51 -5.16
N ILE A 259 -5.15 -15.41 -5.41
CA ILE A 259 -4.46 -15.12 -6.68
C ILE A 259 -2.97 -15.10 -6.41
N TYR A 260 -2.25 -16.08 -6.94
CA TYR A 260 -0.81 -16.21 -6.84
C TYR A 260 -0.14 -15.41 -7.97
N ALA A 261 0.52 -14.34 -7.63
CA ALA A 261 1.13 -13.46 -8.60
C ALA A 261 2.61 -13.26 -8.34
N LYS A 262 3.36 -12.93 -9.39
CA LYS A 262 4.73 -12.44 -9.25
C LYS A 262 4.73 -10.92 -9.40
N ILE A 263 5.41 -10.24 -8.46
CA ILE A 263 5.60 -8.80 -8.47
C ILE A 263 7.05 -8.53 -8.81
N LEU A 264 7.29 -7.64 -9.77
CA LEU A 264 8.64 -7.20 -10.08
C LEU A 264 8.96 -5.94 -9.27
N ASP A 265 10.06 -5.97 -8.54
CA ASP A 265 10.61 -4.77 -7.88
C ASP A 265 12.10 -4.63 -8.20
N TYR A 266 12.55 -3.38 -8.42
CA TYR A 266 13.93 -3.09 -8.77
C TYR A 266 14.80 -3.12 -7.53
N VAL A 267 15.84 -3.93 -7.58
CA VAL A 267 16.85 -4.01 -6.53
C VAL A 267 18.24 -3.69 -7.08
N ARG A 268 19.05 -3.02 -6.28
CA ARG A 268 20.46 -2.76 -6.59
C ARG A 268 21.34 -3.91 -6.17
N GLU A 269 20.97 -4.58 -5.10
CA GLU A 269 21.70 -5.67 -4.48
C GLU A 269 20.74 -6.78 -4.07
N TYR A 270 21.13 -8.03 -4.25
CA TYR A 270 20.39 -9.19 -3.78
C TYR A 270 21.37 -10.23 -3.20
N LYS A 271 21.14 -10.62 -1.94
CA LYS A 271 21.98 -11.57 -1.19
C LYS A 271 23.48 -11.21 -1.21
N GLY A 272 23.83 -9.93 -1.10
CA GLY A 272 25.22 -9.44 -1.07
C GLY A 272 25.88 -9.30 -2.45
N LYS A 273 25.16 -9.51 -3.55
CA LYS A 273 25.63 -9.29 -4.92
C LYS A 273 24.92 -8.08 -5.54
N GLU A 274 25.66 -7.26 -6.26
CA GLU A 274 25.13 -6.17 -7.06
C GLU A 274 24.42 -6.73 -8.29
N VAL A 275 23.10 -6.50 -8.42
CA VAL A 275 22.28 -7.06 -9.50
C VAL A 275 21.60 -6.03 -10.38
N LYS A 276 21.31 -4.81 -9.87
CA LYS A 276 20.72 -3.67 -10.60
C LYS A 276 19.60 -4.03 -11.57
N THR A 277 18.70 -4.91 -11.18
CA THR A 277 17.62 -5.43 -12.03
C THR A 277 16.31 -5.55 -11.28
N ASN A 278 15.22 -5.78 -12.01
CA ASN A 278 13.97 -6.19 -11.42
C ASN A 278 14.03 -7.67 -11.03
N ILE A 279 13.67 -7.99 -9.79
CA ILE A 279 13.53 -9.38 -9.34
C ILE A 279 12.07 -9.72 -9.06
N PRO A 280 11.65 -10.97 -9.31
CA PRO A 280 10.29 -11.40 -9.03
C PRO A 280 10.12 -11.79 -7.56
N TYR A 281 9.05 -11.31 -6.95
CA TYR A 281 8.58 -11.70 -5.62
C TYR A 281 7.26 -12.44 -5.75
N ASP A 282 7.14 -13.61 -5.14
CA ASP A 282 5.88 -14.32 -5.05
C ASP A 282 4.97 -13.67 -4.03
N LYS A 283 3.76 -13.31 -4.45
CA LYS A 283 2.77 -12.67 -3.57
C LYS A 283 1.39 -13.23 -3.81
N THR A 284 0.71 -13.61 -2.73
CA THR A 284 -0.71 -13.97 -2.76
C THR A 284 -1.55 -12.73 -2.53
N PHE A 285 -2.50 -12.51 -3.42
CA PHE A 285 -3.58 -11.55 -3.28
C PHE A 285 -4.88 -12.31 -3.09
N GLU A 286 -5.92 -11.63 -2.66
CA GLU A 286 -7.24 -12.18 -2.52
C GLU A 286 -8.21 -11.48 -3.47
N TYR A 287 -9.15 -12.22 -4.02
CA TYR A 287 -10.27 -11.68 -4.76
C TYR A 287 -11.57 -12.23 -4.16
N GLU A 288 -12.51 -11.36 -3.83
CA GLU A 288 -13.79 -11.75 -3.23
C GLU A 288 -14.82 -12.01 -4.34
N LEU A 289 -15.19 -13.28 -4.52
CA LEU A 289 -16.22 -13.69 -5.46
C LEU A 289 -17.60 -13.43 -4.89
N ASN A 290 -18.49 -12.91 -5.72
CA ASN A 290 -19.89 -12.81 -5.33
C ASN A 290 -20.59 -14.17 -5.49
N LEU A 291 -20.73 -14.90 -4.37
CA LEU A 291 -21.35 -16.23 -4.36
C LEU A 291 -22.84 -16.22 -4.71
N SER A 292 -23.53 -15.09 -4.58
CA SER A 292 -24.92 -14.94 -5.00
C SER A 292 -25.09 -14.85 -6.53
N GLU A 293 -24.00 -14.62 -7.28
CA GLU A 293 -24.00 -14.48 -8.75
C GLU A 293 -22.92 -15.36 -9.41
N PRO A 294 -23.00 -16.70 -9.29
CA PRO A 294 -21.93 -17.63 -9.68
C PRO A 294 -21.52 -17.51 -11.15
N GLU A 295 -22.46 -17.30 -12.05
CA GLU A 295 -22.18 -17.09 -13.47
C GLU A 295 -21.36 -15.82 -13.77
N LYS A 296 -21.56 -14.75 -12.98
CA LYS A 296 -20.76 -13.55 -13.10
C LYS A 296 -19.36 -13.78 -12.48
N ALA A 297 -19.29 -14.46 -11.35
CA ALA A 297 -18.04 -14.84 -10.70
C ALA A 297 -17.15 -15.65 -11.66
N LYS A 298 -17.70 -16.69 -12.30
CA LYS A 298 -17.02 -17.50 -13.31
C LYS A 298 -16.48 -16.64 -14.49
N LYS A 299 -17.32 -15.77 -15.06
CA LYS A 299 -16.90 -14.87 -16.15
C LYS A 299 -15.77 -13.92 -15.76
N VAL A 300 -15.75 -13.44 -14.50
CA VAL A 300 -14.66 -12.60 -14.00
C VAL A 300 -13.36 -13.40 -13.95
N VAL A 301 -13.37 -14.59 -13.35
CA VAL A 301 -12.21 -15.46 -13.26
C VAL A 301 -11.64 -15.77 -14.65
N GLU A 302 -12.50 -16.20 -15.58
CA GLU A 302 -12.09 -16.54 -16.95
C GLU A 302 -11.51 -15.34 -17.72
N LYS A 303 -12.15 -14.17 -17.62
CA LYS A 303 -11.76 -13.00 -18.42
C LYS A 303 -10.56 -12.25 -17.84
N VAL A 304 -10.46 -12.20 -16.50
CA VAL A 304 -9.52 -11.33 -15.83
C VAL A 304 -8.28 -12.10 -15.40
N PHE A 305 -8.45 -13.24 -14.75
CA PHE A 305 -7.36 -13.96 -14.11
C PHE A 305 -6.81 -15.13 -14.91
N LYS A 306 -7.63 -15.81 -15.70
CA LYS A 306 -7.20 -17.00 -16.45
C LYS A 306 -6.15 -16.63 -17.50
N VAL A 307 -5.02 -17.32 -17.45
CA VAL A 307 -3.92 -17.22 -18.43
C VAL A 307 -3.83 -18.53 -19.18
N GLN A 308 -3.90 -18.47 -20.51
CA GLN A 308 -3.86 -19.67 -21.35
C GLN A 308 -2.44 -20.08 -21.73
N LYS A 309 -1.52 -19.12 -21.89
CA LYS A 309 -0.14 -19.37 -22.32
C LYS A 309 0.77 -18.21 -21.96
N GLY A 310 1.98 -18.55 -21.47
CA GLY A 310 3.00 -17.59 -21.08
C GLY A 310 2.60 -16.77 -19.86
N VAL A 311 3.15 -15.57 -19.74
CA VAL A 311 2.93 -14.67 -18.61
C VAL A 311 2.12 -13.45 -19.04
N THR A 312 1.06 -13.18 -18.30
CA THR A 312 0.20 -12.01 -18.50
C THR A 312 0.52 -10.95 -17.47
N GLU A 313 0.80 -9.72 -17.92
CA GLU A 313 0.92 -8.54 -17.07
C GLU A 313 -0.43 -7.89 -16.93
N ILE A 314 -0.86 -7.62 -15.70
CA ILE A 314 -2.12 -6.95 -15.40
C ILE A 314 -1.95 -6.00 -14.23
N THR A 315 -2.64 -4.86 -14.26
CA THR A 315 -2.65 -3.89 -13.16
C THR A 315 -4.01 -3.91 -12.46
N PHE A 316 -3.98 -4.00 -11.15
CA PHE A 316 -5.18 -4.00 -10.31
C PHE A 316 -5.18 -2.84 -9.31
N GLU A 317 -6.38 -2.36 -9.02
CA GLU A 317 -6.69 -1.58 -7.83
C GLU A 317 -7.31 -2.50 -6.78
N GLY A 318 -6.92 -2.30 -5.53
CA GLY A 318 -7.42 -3.11 -4.41
C GLY A 318 -7.34 -2.38 -3.07
N ASP A 319 -7.79 -3.06 -2.02
CA ASP A 319 -7.80 -2.55 -0.67
C ASP A 319 -6.72 -3.22 0.17
N LEU A 320 -6.04 -2.42 1.00
CA LEU A 320 -5.17 -2.87 2.08
C LEU A 320 -6.03 -3.04 3.33
N ILE A 321 -6.02 -4.23 3.91
CA ILE A 321 -6.75 -4.53 5.15
C ILE A 321 -5.71 -4.93 6.18
N GLU A 322 -5.58 -4.13 7.25
CA GLU A 322 -4.69 -4.40 8.36
C GLU A 322 -5.45 -4.18 9.68
N GLY A 323 -5.90 -5.25 10.26
CA GLY A 323 -6.58 -5.20 11.55
C GLY A 323 -7.23 -6.53 11.84
N GLY A 324 -7.27 -6.90 13.11
CA GLY A 324 -8.21 -7.90 13.58
C GLY A 324 -9.57 -7.22 13.74
N ALA A 325 -10.64 -7.81 13.26
CA ALA A 325 -11.95 -7.43 13.76
C ALA A 325 -11.92 -7.60 15.28
N VAL A 326 -12.31 -6.57 16.02
CA VAL A 326 -12.69 -6.76 17.43
C VAL A 326 -13.95 -7.60 17.35
N ILE A 327 -13.79 -8.92 17.53
CA ILE A 327 -14.92 -9.83 17.59
C ILE A 327 -15.60 -9.53 18.93
N THR A 328 -16.90 -9.31 18.91
CA THR A 328 -17.67 -9.20 20.15
C THR A 328 -17.42 -10.48 20.93
N ALA A 329 -16.79 -10.36 22.10
CA ALA A 329 -16.51 -11.49 22.94
C ALA A 329 -17.82 -12.20 23.30
N THR A 330 -17.80 -13.52 23.20
CA THR A 330 -18.89 -14.40 23.60
C THR A 330 -18.59 -15.08 24.95
N GLU A 331 -19.54 -15.73 25.53
CA GLU A 331 -19.36 -16.47 26.78
C GLU A 331 -18.27 -17.55 26.67
N ASP A 332 -18.05 -18.10 25.47
CA ASP A 332 -17.01 -19.10 25.20
C ASP A 332 -15.59 -18.54 25.29
N ASP A 333 -15.43 -17.25 25.07
CA ASP A 333 -14.14 -16.56 25.11
C ASP A 333 -13.70 -16.19 26.55
N ILE A 334 -14.58 -16.40 27.53
CA ILE A 334 -14.29 -16.13 28.95
C ILE A 334 -13.52 -17.31 29.55
N PRO A 335 -12.35 -17.06 30.19
CA PRO A 335 -11.60 -18.11 30.88
C PRO A 335 -12.42 -18.81 31.97
N ASP A 336 -12.16 -20.11 32.20
CA ASP A 336 -12.94 -20.94 33.13
C ASP A 336 -12.89 -20.45 34.59
N ASP A 337 -11.80 -19.85 35.03
CA ASP A 337 -11.67 -19.22 36.34
C ASP A 337 -12.60 -18.02 36.51
N ILE A 338 -12.76 -17.22 35.46
CA ILE A 338 -13.71 -16.09 35.46
C ILE A 338 -15.15 -16.58 35.34
N LYS A 339 -15.43 -17.64 34.56
CA LYS A 339 -16.74 -18.28 34.52
C LYS A 339 -17.17 -18.73 35.92
N THR A 340 -16.25 -19.34 36.69
CA THR A 340 -16.50 -19.73 38.08
C THR A 340 -16.84 -18.51 38.96
N LEU A 341 -16.18 -17.37 38.77
CA LEU A 341 -16.49 -16.14 39.52
C LEU A 341 -17.86 -15.55 39.15
N ILE A 342 -18.29 -15.75 37.92
CA ILE A 342 -19.64 -15.38 37.47
C ILE A 342 -20.68 -16.27 38.11
N GLU A 343 -20.46 -17.59 38.12
CA GLU A 343 -21.36 -18.58 38.74
C GLU A 343 -21.60 -18.32 40.23
N ILE A 344 -20.57 -17.91 40.95
CA ILE A 344 -20.67 -17.57 42.38
C ILE A 344 -21.10 -16.12 42.67
N GLY A 345 -21.38 -15.34 41.61
CA GLY A 345 -21.94 -14.01 41.73
C GLY A 345 -20.96 -12.89 42.08
N VAL A 346 -19.66 -13.10 41.89
CA VAL A 346 -18.61 -12.06 42.11
C VAL A 346 -18.56 -11.06 40.93
N TYR A 347 -18.78 -11.54 39.72
CA TYR A 347 -18.90 -10.71 38.49
C TYR A 347 -20.20 -11.05 37.76
N THR A 348 -20.72 -10.08 37.03
CA THR A 348 -21.78 -10.35 36.04
C THR A 348 -21.15 -10.76 34.70
N LEU A 349 -21.87 -11.50 33.88
CA LEU A 349 -21.44 -11.83 32.52
C LEU A 349 -21.12 -10.57 31.68
N GLU A 350 -21.93 -9.54 31.85
CA GLU A 350 -21.77 -8.26 31.14
C GLU A 350 -20.45 -7.56 31.54
N GLU A 351 -20.11 -7.55 32.83
CA GLU A 351 -18.84 -6.98 33.32
C GLU A 351 -17.63 -7.77 32.84
N ALA A 352 -17.72 -9.10 32.74
CA ALA A 352 -16.68 -9.96 32.23
C ALA A 352 -16.49 -9.76 30.72
N LEU A 353 -17.57 -9.74 29.95
CA LEU A 353 -17.55 -9.51 28.51
C LEU A 353 -17.02 -8.11 28.14
N ALA A 354 -17.37 -7.07 28.92
CA ALA A 354 -16.86 -5.72 28.71
C ALA A 354 -15.33 -5.60 28.88
N LYS A 355 -14.71 -6.51 29.62
CA LYS A 355 -13.24 -6.59 29.81
C LYS A 355 -12.56 -7.59 28.87
N CYS A 356 -13.33 -8.42 28.20
CA CYS A 356 -12.82 -9.42 27.27
C CYS A 356 -12.71 -8.80 25.88
N THR A 357 -11.48 -8.67 25.38
CA THR A 357 -11.24 -8.24 24.01
C THR A 357 -10.71 -9.43 23.22
N VAL A 358 -11.55 -10.03 22.39
CA VAL A 358 -11.12 -11.07 21.46
C VAL A 358 -10.61 -10.39 20.20
N SER A 359 -9.32 -10.49 19.95
CA SER A 359 -8.69 -10.05 18.71
C SER A 359 -8.52 -11.27 17.80
N SER A 360 -9.21 -11.31 16.68
CA SER A 360 -8.81 -12.15 15.57
C SER A 360 -7.48 -11.63 15.08
N GLY A 361 -6.37 -12.22 15.38
CA GLY A 361 -5.01 -11.77 15.07
C GLY A 361 -4.89 -10.68 13.98
N ARG A 362 -3.79 -9.95 13.94
CA ARG A 362 -3.58 -8.90 12.93
C ARG A 362 -3.48 -9.54 11.55
N GLU A 363 -4.58 -9.59 10.82
CA GLU A 363 -4.58 -10.00 9.42
C GLU A 363 -4.05 -8.86 8.55
N LYS A 364 -3.12 -9.21 7.66
CA LYS A 364 -2.65 -8.30 6.59
C LYS A 364 -3.06 -8.89 5.26
N ARG A 365 -4.11 -8.32 4.67
CA ARG A 365 -4.68 -8.79 3.42
C ARG A 365 -4.55 -7.73 2.34
N MET A 366 -4.32 -8.16 1.12
CA MET A 366 -4.35 -7.33 -0.09
C MET A 366 -5.47 -7.85 -0.98
N VAL A 367 -6.60 -7.16 -0.96
CA VAL A 367 -7.82 -7.59 -1.64
C VAL A 367 -7.98 -6.85 -2.96
N LEU A 368 -7.97 -7.59 -4.06
CA LEU A 368 -8.15 -7.06 -5.40
C LEU A 368 -9.62 -6.66 -5.61
N ARG A 369 -9.86 -5.47 -6.18
CA ARG A 369 -11.23 -4.98 -6.43
C ARG A 369 -11.58 -4.93 -7.90
N LYS A 370 -10.73 -4.31 -8.70
CA LYS A 370 -10.96 -4.16 -10.14
C LYS A 370 -9.65 -4.03 -10.91
N PRO A 371 -9.59 -4.53 -12.15
CA PRO A 371 -8.48 -4.25 -13.03
C PRO A 371 -8.44 -2.76 -13.40
N SER A 372 -7.26 -2.18 -13.48
CA SER A 372 -7.08 -0.79 -13.92
C SER A 372 -7.44 -0.65 -15.40
N ILE A 373 -8.04 0.48 -15.74
CA ILE A 373 -8.43 0.83 -17.10
C ILE A 373 -7.49 1.90 -17.64
N LYS A 374 -7.00 1.70 -18.85
CA LYS A 374 -6.26 2.72 -19.61
C LYS A 374 -7.16 3.24 -20.73
N ILE A 375 -7.17 4.57 -20.90
CA ILE A 375 -7.84 5.18 -22.05
C ILE A 375 -6.84 5.19 -23.20
N THR A 376 -7.22 4.60 -24.32
CA THR A 376 -6.48 4.67 -25.59
C THR A 376 -7.19 5.61 -26.53
N GLU A 377 -6.43 6.43 -27.26
CA GLU A 377 -6.94 7.29 -28.35
C GLU A 377 -6.58 6.61 -29.67
N ASP A 378 -7.55 6.48 -30.56
CA ASP A 378 -7.30 6.08 -31.94
C ASP A 378 -6.96 7.31 -32.80
N GLY A 379 -6.55 7.08 -34.06
CA GLY A 379 -6.16 8.15 -34.98
C GLY A 379 -7.29 9.17 -35.28
N ASP A 380 -8.52 8.87 -34.91
CA ASP A 380 -9.71 9.71 -35.08
C ASP A 380 -10.11 10.45 -33.80
N SER A 381 -9.23 10.45 -32.78
CA SER A 381 -9.46 11.06 -31.44
C SER A 381 -10.58 10.41 -30.62
N ASN A 382 -11.02 9.19 -30.97
CA ASN A 382 -11.94 8.45 -30.14
C ASN A 382 -11.23 7.87 -28.92
N LYS A 383 -11.82 8.07 -27.75
CA LYS A 383 -11.30 7.58 -26.48
C LYS A 383 -11.97 6.27 -26.10
N THR A 384 -11.19 5.18 -26.12
CA THR A 384 -11.70 3.86 -25.79
C THR A 384 -11.07 3.34 -24.49
N PRO A 385 -11.85 2.94 -23.47
CA PRO A 385 -11.32 2.34 -22.27
C PRO A 385 -10.93 0.87 -22.53
N ILE A 386 -9.70 0.51 -22.19
CA ILE A 386 -9.21 -0.87 -22.23
C ILE A 386 -8.70 -1.30 -20.86
N ILE A 387 -8.84 -2.59 -20.54
CA ILE A 387 -8.21 -3.16 -19.36
C ILE A 387 -6.69 -3.11 -19.56
N GLN A 388 -5.97 -2.65 -18.55
CA GLN A 388 -4.51 -2.64 -18.57
C GLN A 388 -3.97 -4.07 -18.35
N LYS A 389 -4.09 -4.88 -19.38
CA LYS A 389 -3.69 -6.29 -19.44
C LYS A 389 -2.90 -6.55 -20.72
N PHE A 390 -1.71 -7.15 -20.58
CA PHE A 390 -0.80 -7.46 -21.68
C PHE A 390 -0.48 -8.95 -21.67
N GLU A 391 -1.06 -9.69 -22.59
CA GLU A 391 -0.84 -11.12 -22.71
C GLU A 391 0.51 -11.46 -23.36
N ARG A 392 1.12 -12.56 -22.97
CA ARG A 392 2.36 -13.12 -23.53
C ARG A 392 3.54 -12.13 -23.54
N LYS A 393 3.64 -11.29 -22.54
CA LYS A 393 4.72 -10.32 -22.45
C LYS A 393 6.06 -10.98 -22.08
N TYR A 394 6.01 -12.02 -21.25
CA TYR A 394 7.14 -12.81 -20.79
C TYR A 394 6.82 -14.29 -20.91
N GLU A 395 7.87 -15.13 -20.89
CA GLU A 395 7.75 -16.57 -20.68
C GLU A 395 7.99 -16.85 -19.18
N GLU A 396 7.50 -17.99 -18.67
CA GLU A 396 7.62 -18.33 -17.25
C GLU A 396 9.09 -18.46 -16.80
N GLU A 397 9.94 -18.94 -17.69
CA GLU A 397 11.37 -19.09 -17.46
C GLU A 397 12.09 -17.74 -17.25
N ASP A 398 11.56 -16.65 -17.81
CA ASP A 398 12.10 -15.30 -17.61
C ASP A 398 11.91 -14.79 -16.18
N LEU A 399 11.06 -15.47 -15.39
CA LEU A 399 10.72 -15.10 -14.01
C LEU A 399 11.40 -15.96 -12.94
N ILE A 400 12.35 -16.82 -13.32
CA ILE A 400 13.10 -17.66 -12.39
C ILE A 400 14.28 -16.85 -11.83
N LEU A 401 14.25 -16.57 -10.52
CA LEU A 401 15.21 -15.71 -9.85
C LEU A 401 16.68 -16.18 -9.99
N ASP A 402 16.95 -17.47 -9.77
CA ASP A 402 18.32 -18.01 -9.85
C ASP A 402 18.92 -17.86 -11.24
N PHE A 403 18.08 -17.88 -12.23
CA PHE A 403 18.45 -17.68 -13.61
C PHE A 403 18.76 -16.22 -13.94
N MET A 404 18.14 -15.29 -13.25
CA MET A 404 18.37 -13.84 -13.42
C MET A 404 19.68 -13.39 -12.79
N ILE A 405 20.08 -14.01 -11.68
CA ILE A 405 21.27 -13.62 -10.90
C ILE A 405 22.55 -14.27 -11.41
N ASN A 406 22.48 -15.49 -11.95
CA ASN A 406 23.64 -16.28 -12.31
C ASN A 406 24.14 -16.07 -13.75
N ASN A 407 23.44 -15.30 -14.57
CA ASN A 407 23.79 -15.12 -15.98
C ASN A 407 24.51 -13.82 -16.33
N ASP A 408 24.70 -12.89 -15.38
CA ASP A 408 25.53 -11.69 -15.61
C ASP A 408 27.04 -11.98 -15.50
N ASP A 409 27.46 -13.12 -14.92
CA ASP A 409 28.89 -13.49 -14.77
C ASP A 409 29.47 -14.29 -15.94
N GLN A 410 28.70 -14.55 -16.99
CA GLN A 410 29.24 -15.14 -18.23
C GLN A 410 29.40 -14.06 -19.29
N GLU A 411 30.44 -13.24 -19.15
CA GLU A 411 31.09 -12.62 -20.29
C GLU A 411 31.51 -13.75 -21.26
N ASP A 412 31.07 -13.61 -22.49
CA ASP A 412 31.31 -14.54 -23.58
C ASP A 412 32.80 -14.86 -23.72
N ASP A 413 33.18 -16.04 -23.30
CA ASP A 413 34.42 -16.67 -23.80
C ASP A 413 34.04 -17.42 -25.10
N PRO A 414 34.48 -16.96 -26.28
CA PRO A 414 33.99 -17.49 -27.56
C PRO A 414 34.52 -18.86 -27.93
N ASP A 415 35.32 -19.53 -27.09
CA ASP A 415 36.13 -20.70 -27.50
C ASP A 415 35.86 -22.02 -26.77
N GLU A 416 34.74 -22.23 -26.07
CA GLU A 416 34.37 -23.58 -25.61
C GLU A 416 33.13 -24.15 -26.32
N VAL A 417 33.38 -24.69 -27.52
CA VAL A 417 32.49 -25.67 -28.17
C VAL A 417 32.82 -27.05 -27.62
N SER A 418 32.12 -27.53 -26.63
CA SER A 418 32.13 -28.95 -26.28
C SER A 418 30.79 -29.59 -26.64
N GLU A 419 30.91 -30.51 -27.59
CA GLU A 419 29.87 -31.46 -27.98
C GLU A 419 29.35 -32.24 -26.76
N LEU A 420 28.07 -32.18 -26.51
CA LEU A 420 27.35 -33.20 -25.76
C LEU A 420 26.20 -33.72 -26.61
N THR A 421 26.43 -34.98 -27.00
CA THR A 421 25.54 -35.83 -27.75
C THR A 421 24.18 -36.01 -27.12
N ALA A 422 23.17 -35.98 -27.99
CA ALA A 422 21.82 -36.35 -27.71
C ALA A 422 21.68 -37.85 -27.41
N GLU A 423 21.10 -38.21 -26.28
CA GLU A 423 20.36 -39.46 -26.17
C GLU A 423 18.94 -39.12 -25.71
N GLY A 424 18.00 -39.51 -26.57
CA GLY A 424 16.60 -39.38 -26.33
C GLY A 424 16.09 -40.35 -25.27
N ASN A 425 15.15 -39.91 -24.50
CA ASN A 425 14.17 -40.78 -23.87
C ASN A 425 12.80 -40.09 -23.95
N ASP A 426 12.03 -40.55 -24.93
CA ASP A 426 10.60 -40.38 -24.97
C ASP A 426 9.99 -41.18 -23.79
N SER A 427 9.58 -40.51 -22.76
CA SER A 427 8.54 -40.99 -21.88
C SER A 427 7.47 -39.87 -21.82
N GLU A 428 6.40 -40.13 -22.55
CA GLU A 428 5.11 -39.47 -22.33
C GLU A 428 4.71 -39.76 -20.88
N GLU A 429 5.11 -38.88 -19.96
CA GLU A 429 4.45 -38.80 -18.64
C GLU A 429 3.21 -37.96 -18.80
N ASP A 430 2.07 -38.59 -18.51
CA ASP A 430 0.76 -38.01 -18.39
C ASP A 430 0.83 -36.67 -17.66
N ILE A 431 0.65 -35.59 -18.41
CA ILE A 431 0.36 -34.27 -17.87
C ILE A 431 -0.97 -34.45 -17.12
N PRO A 432 -1.03 -34.25 -15.78
CA PRO A 432 -2.32 -34.26 -15.10
C PRO A 432 -3.15 -33.15 -15.73
N THR A 433 -4.18 -33.55 -16.45
CA THR A 433 -5.28 -32.65 -16.82
C THR A 433 -5.70 -31.99 -15.53
N ILE A 434 -5.51 -30.67 -15.43
CA ILE A 434 -6.09 -29.86 -14.35
C ILE A 434 -7.56 -30.12 -14.47
N ASP A 435 -8.09 -30.96 -13.56
CA ASP A 435 -9.52 -31.09 -13.37
C ASP A 435 -10.05 -29.67 -13.23
N ASP A 436 -11.03 -29.35 -14.04
CA ASP A 436 -11.68 -28.05 -14.11
C ASP A 436 -12.44 -27.84 -12.78
N ASP A 437 -11.67 -27.60 -11.70
CA ASP A 437 -12.12 -27.50 -10.30
C ASP A 437 -12.96 -26.23 -10.07
N THR A 438 -13.49 -25.65 -11.17
CA THR A 438 -14.58 -24.67 -11.13
C THR A 438 -15.94 -25.33 -11.00
N ASP A 439 -16.00 -26.65 -10.83
CA ASP A 439 -17.25 -27.41 -10.62
C ASP A 439 -18.07 -26.96 -9.41
N TRP A 440 -17.41 -26.38 -8.40
CA TRP A 440 -18.12 -25.81 -7.26
C TRP A 440 -18.93 -24.56 -7.62
N ILE A 441 -18.49 -23.76 -8.61
CA ILE A 441 -19.23 -22.58 -9.11
C ILE A 441 -20.46 -23.04 -9.93
N ASN A 442 -20.39 -24.22 -10.55
CA ASN A 442 -21.49 -24.77 -11.33
C ASN A 442 -22.53 -25.51 -10.46
N ASN A 443 -22.20 -25.78 -9.18
CA ASN A 443 -23.05 -26.49 -8.22
C ASN A 443 -23.67 -25.56 -7.16
N LEU A 444 -23.52 -24.23 -7.29
CA LEU A 444 -24.27 -23.21 -6.57
C LEU A 444 -25.51 -22.83 -7.37
#